data_bc71d98db7a191ca58aeea0c1790d9c3
#
_entry.id   bc71d98db7a191ca58aeea0c1790d9c3
#
_cell.length_a   1.000
_cell.length_b   1.000
_cell.length_c   1.000
_cell.angle_alpha   90.00
_cell.angle_beta   90.00
_cell.angle_gamma   90.00
#
_symmetry.space_group_name_H-M   'P 1'
#
loop_
_entity.id
_entity.type
_entity.pdbx_description
1 polymer ?
#
loop_
_entity_poly.entity_id
_entity_poly.type
_entity_poly.pdbx_seq_one_letter_code
_entity_poly.pdbx_strand_id
1 'polypeptide(L)'
;AQNTPMPASGEAPSLSAQRPAEPGQRKQWRQERMQKHHAQRMAGLKEKLQINPAQESSWQAFAQAMQPPQPPQQALDREEWSRLKTPERIDRMRTLRSERNAQADRRAEAVKTFYATLNPEQQQRFDQASQRMHGKGKGERQGREGGHGRHGHHGGGMMY
;
A
#
# COMPACT_ATOMS: atom_id res chain seq x y z
N ALA A 1 8.91 -58.57 16.30
CA ALA A 1 9.30 -57.37 15.60
C ALA A 1 8.04 -56.58 15.22
N GLN A 2 7.74 -55.54 15.98
CA GLN A 2 6.62 -54.64 15.66
C GLN A 2 7.19 -53.45 14.88
N ASN A 3 6.85 -53.38 13.62
CA ASN A 3 7.08 -52.19 12.81
C ASN A 3 6.04 -51.15 13.22
N THR A 4 6.44 -50.20 14.03
CA THR A 4 5.66 -48.98 14.20
C THR A 4 5.88 -48.12 12.97
N PRO A 5 4.85 -47.75 12.21
CA PRO A 5 5.03 -46.79 11.13
C PRO A 5 5.42 -45.44 11.71
N MET A 6 6.54 -44.90 11.28
CA MET A 6 6.90 -43.54 11.60
C MET A 6 5.78 -42.59 11.11
N PRO A 7 5.33 -41.66 11.94
CA PRO A 7 4.44 -40.63 11.44
C PRO A 7 5.17 -39.85 10.36
N ALA A 8 4.59 -39.76 9.18
CA ALA A 8 5.09 -38.92 8.13
C ALA A 8 5.29 -37.50 8.68
N SER A 9 6.49 -36.99 8.56
CA SER A 9 6.79 -35.62 8.93
C SER A 9 5.82 -34.72 8.18
N GLY A 10 4.91 -34.08 8.92
CA GLY A 10 4.01 -33.11 8.33
C GLY A 10 4.83 -32.03 7.67
N GLU A 11 4.76 -31.98 6.36
CA GLU A 11 5.34 -30.87 5.63
C GLU A 11 4.74 -29.57 6.17
N ALA A 12 5.59 -28.69 6.69
CA ALA A 12 5.17 -27.37 7.04
C ALA A 12 4.50 -26.71 5.83
N PRO A 13 3.26 -26.17 5.95
CA PRO A 13 2.61 -25.55 4.80
C PRO A 13 3.49 -24.43 4.30
N SER A 14 3.96 -24.52 3.08
CA SER A 14 4.70 -23.45 2.43
C SER A 14 3.85 -22.20 2.39
N LEU A 15 4.44 -21.04 2.61
CA LEU A 15 3.76 -19.74 2.59
C LEU A 15 2.97 -19.49 1.29
N SER A 16 3.31 -20.19 0.22
CA SER A 16 2.59 -20.16 -1.04
C SER A 16 1.22 -20.86 -0.99
N ALA A 17 1.02 -21.81 -0.07
CA ALA A 17 -0.24 -22.51 0.10
C ALA A 17 -1.33 -21.70 0.81
N GLN A 18 -0.97 -20.53 1.37
CA GLN A 18 -1.90 -19.65 2.07
C GLN A 18 -2.63 -18.66 1.16
N ARG A 19 -2.30 -18.63 -0.13
CA ARG A 19 -3.02 -17.77 -1.08
C ARG A 19 -4.37 -18.38 -1.44
N PRO A 20 -5.48 -17.70 -1.17
CA PRO A 20 -6.78 -18.18 -1.58
C PRO A 20 -6.89 -18.25 -3.11
N ALA A 21 -7.49 -19.30 -3.62
CA ALA A 21 -7.60 -19.55 -5.06
C ALA A 21 -8.69 -18.72 -5.74
N GLU A 22 -9.73 -18.30 -5.01
CA GLU A 22 -10.86 -17.56 -5.55
C GLU A 22 -10.64 -16.04 -5.55
N PRO A 23 -11.09 -15.29 -6.60
CA PRO A 23 -10.89 -13.85 -6.69
C PRO A 23 -11.50 -13.06 -5.53
N GLY A 24 -12.66 -13.44 -5.02
CA GLY A 24 -13.30 -12.79 -3.87
C GLY A 24 -12.50 -12.98 -2.57
N GLN A 25 -11.97 -14.15 -2.35
CA GLN A 25 -11.12 -14.48 -1.21
C GLN A 25 -9.77 -13.76 -1.28
N ARG A 26 -9.21 -13.60 -2.49
CA ARG A 26 -7.98 -12.84 -2.70
C ARG A 26 -8.13 -11.38 -2.32
N LYS A 27 -9.30 -10.79 -2.63
CA LYS A 27 -9.61 -9.40 -2.29
C LYS A 27 -9.66 -9.20 -0.78
N GLN A 28 -10.36 -10.08 -0.06
CA GLN A 28 -10.43 -10.06 1.40
C GLN A 28 -9.06 -10.28 2.03
N TRP A 29 -8.31 -11.25 1.54
CA TRP A 29 -6.97 -11.55 2.02
C TRP A 29 -6.02 -10.36 1.87
N ARG A 30 -6.09 -9.66 0.73
CA ARG A 30 -5.30 -8.43 0.52
C ARG A 30 -5.67 -7.34 1.50
N GLN A 31 -6.95 -7.13 1.75
CA GLN A 31 -7.42 -6.14 2.71
C GLN A 31 -6.96 -6.45 4.13
N GLU A 32 -7.12 -7.69 4.56
CA GLU A 32 -6.67 -8.14 5.88
C GLU A 32 -5.16 -7.97 6.03
N ARG A 33 -4.41 -8.33 5.00
CA ARG A 33 -2.95 -8.16 4.99
C ARG A 33 -2.54 -6.70 5.06
N MET A 34 -3.22 -5.84 4.30
CA MET A 34 -2.97 -4.39 4.34
C MET A 34 -3.29 -3.80 5.71
N GLN A 35 -4.40 -4.19 6.32
CA GLN A 35 -4.78 -3.75 7.67
C GLN A 35 -3.77 -4.22 8.71
N LYS A 36 -3.33 -5.46 8.63
CA LYS A 36 -2.31 -6.02 9.53
C LYS A 36 -0.99 -5.27 9.43
N HIS A 37 -0.51 -5.02 8.22
CA HIS A 37 0.71 -4.24 8.00
C HIS A 37 0.56 -2.81 8.49
N HIS A 38 -0.60 -2.20 8.27
CA HIS A 38 -0.90 -0.86 8.76
C HIS A 38 -0.87 -0.82 10.28
N ALA A 39 -1.53 -1.76 10.95
CA ALA A 39 -1.54 -1.86 12.41
C ALA A 39 -0.13 -2.03 12.97
N GLN A 40 0.71 -2.86 12.35
CA GLN A 40 2.11 -3.05 12.76
C GLN A 40 2.94 -1.77 12.59
N ARG A 41 2.78 -1.07 11.48
CA ARG A 41 3.46 0.21 11.24
C ARG A 41 3.06 1.26 12.27
N MET A 42 1.78 1.35 12.56
CA MET A 42 1.26 2.31 13.52
C MET A 42 1.74 1.99 14.94
N ALA A 43 1.74 0.73 15.33
CA ALA A 43 2.27 0.31 16.63
C ALA A 43 3.77 0.63 16.76
N GLY A 44 4.55 0.36 15.74
CA GLY A 44 5.98 0.69 15.70
C GLY A 44 6.24 2.19 15.76
N LEU A 45 5.43 2.98 15.07
CA LEU A 45 5.53 4.44 15.11
C LEU A 45 5.17 4.99 16.50
N LYS A 46 4.10 4.46 17.11
CA LYS A 46 3.69 4.82 18.46
C LYS A 46 4.81 4.58 19.49
N GLU A 47 5.48 3.44 19.40
CA GLU A 47 6.63 3.15 20.25
C GLU A 47 7.80 4.11 20.03
N LYS A 48 8.13 4.39 18.78
CA LYS A 48 9.20 5.33 18.44
C LYS A 48 8.96 6.74 18.94
N LEU A 49 7.71 7.18 18.85
CA LEU A 49 7.31 8.51 19.31
C LEU A 49 7.14 8.59 20.82
N GLN A 50 7.01 7.48 21.51
CA GLN A 50 6.76 7.43 22.96
C GLN A 50 5.55 8.30 23.34
N ILE A 51 4.42 8.00 22.73
CA ILE A 51 3.19 8.73 22.95
C ILE A 51 2.78 8.63 24.42
N ASN A 52 2.58 9.78 25.07
CA ASN A 52 2.13 9.82 26.46
C ASN A 52 0.60 9.73 26.56
N PRO A 53 0.04 9.46 27.77
CA PRO A 53 -1.41 9.35 27.93
C PRO A 53 -2.21 10.61 27.52
N ALA A 54 -1.61 11.80 27.66
CA ALA A 54 -2.24 13.05 27.24
C ALA A 54 -2.36 13.18 25.70
N GLN A 55 -1.49 12.49 24.97
CA GLN A 55 -1.47 12.49 23.50
C GLN A 55 -2.26 11.33 22.89
N GLU A 56 -2.80 10.42 23.71
CA GLU A 56 -3.47 9.20 23.23
C GLU A 56 -4.68 9.53 22.33
N SER A 57 -5.49 10.51 22.69
CA SER A 57 -6.63 10.91 21.85
C SER A 57 -6.22 11.47 20.50
N SER A 58 -5.15 12.27 20.47
CA SER A 58 -4.56 12.79 19.23
C SER A 58 -3.99 11.67 18.38
N TRP A 59 -3.34 10.70 19.00
CA TRP A 59 -2.82 9.51 18.34
C TRP A 59 -3.93 8.68 17.69
N GLN A 60 -5.02 8.43 18.41
CA GLN A 60 -6.16 7.67 17.90
C GLN A 60 -6.79 8.35 16.68
N ALA A 61 -6.96 9.66 16.73
CA ALA A 61 -7.48 10.44 15.61
C ALA A 61 -6.56 10.33 14.38
N PHE A 62 -5.25 10.43 14.60
CA PHE A 62 -4.24 10.24 13.56
C PHE A 62 -4.27 8.82 12.98
N ALA A 63 -4.32 7.80 13.83
CA ALA A 63 -4.37 6.41 13.40
C ALA A 63 -5.61 6.10 12.56
N GLN A 64 -6.76 6.64 12.93
CA GLN A 64 -7.98 6.51 12.13
C GLN A 64 -7.87 7.17 10.77
N ALA A 65 -7.27 8.37 10.71
CA ALA A 65 -7.07 9.08 9.45
C ALA A 65 -6.07 8.37 8.54
N MET A 66 -5.11 7.64 9.10
CA MET A 66 -4.10 6.90 8.36
C MET A 66 -4.53 5.50 7.93
N GLN A 67 -5.73 5.06 8.26
CA GLN A 67 -6.22 3.77 7.80
C GLN A 67 -6.16 3.68 6.27
N PRO A 68 -5.80 2.50 5.71
CA PRO A 68 -5.77 2.34 4.26
C PRO A 68 -7.16 2.63 3.69
N PRO A 69 -7.24 3.30 2.52
CA PRO A 69 -8.51 3.58 1.90
C PRO A 69 -9.22 2.27 1.59
N GLN A 70 -10.46 2.18 2.04
CA GLN A 70 -11.31 1.09 1.60
C GLN A 70 -11.61 1.27 0.11
N PRO A 71 -11.70 0.17 -0.66
CA PRO A 71 -12.12 0.28 -2.04
C PRO A 71 -13.50 0.95 -2.08
N PRO A 72 -13.72 1.90 -3.03
CA PRO A 72 -14.99 2.58 -3.11
C PRO A 72 -16.11 1.54 -3.27
N GLN A 73 -17.19 1.72 -2.51
CA GLN A 73 -18.34 0.80 -2.55
C GLN A 73 -18.96 0.68 -3.96
N GLN A 74 -18.65 1.65 -4.81
CA GLN A 74 -19.07 1.71 -6.21
C GLN A 74 -17.96 1.29 -7.18
N ALA A 75 -16.94 0.58 -6.72
CA ALA A 75 -15.91 0.07 -7.62
C ALA A 75 -16.56 -0.91 -8.61
N LEU A 76 -16.57 -0.53 -9.86
CA LEU A 76 -17.02 -1.38 -10.95
C LEU A 76 -16.04 -2.53 -11.13
N ASP A 77 -16.55 -3.74 -11.35
CA ASP A 77 -15.72 -4.85 -11.72
C ASP A 77 -15.20 -4.68 -13.15
N ARG A 78 -14.34 -5.59 -13.61
CA ARG A 78 -13.72 -5.49 -14.92
C ARG A 78 -14.72 -5.59 -16.06
N GLU A 79 -15.78 -6.37 -15.89
CA GLU A 79 -16.84 -6.51 -16.88
C GLU A 79 -17.70 -5.25 -16.98
N GLU A 80 -18.11 -4.70 -15.86
CA GLU A 80 -18.88 -3.45 -15.81
C GLU A 80 -18.07 -2.30 -16.39
N TRP A 81 -16.77 -2.24 -16.10
CA TRP A 81 -15.87 -1.25 -16.67
C TRP A 81 -15.77 -1.36 -18.19
N SER A 82 -15.71 -2.57 -18.73
CA SER A 82 -15.61 -2.81 -20.17
C SER A 82 -16.90 -2.44 -20.93
N ARG A 83 -18.03 -2.44 -20.26
CA ARG A 83 -19.33 -2.04 -20.84
C ARG A 83 -19.51 -0.54 -20.96
N LEU A 84 -18.73 0.24 -20.20
CA LEU A 84 -18.80 1.70 -20.25
C LEU A 84 -18.26 2.23 -21.57
N LYS A 85 -18.91 3.23 -22.11
CA LYS A 85 -18.40 4.00 -23.25
C LYS A 85 -17.24 4.89 -22.81
N THR A 86 -16.40 5.29 -23.75
CA THR A 86 -15.21 6.10 -23.47
C THR A 86 -15.50 7.37 -22.65
N PRO A 87 -16.52 8.19 -22.97
CA PRO A 87 -16.84 9.36 -22.14
C PRO A 87 -17.22 8.99 -20.70
N GLU A 88 -17.98 7.92 -20.54
CA GLU A 88 -18.39 7.41 -19.21
C GLU A 88 -17.19 6.94 -18.39
N ARG A 89 -16.24 6.27 -19.04
CA ARG A 89 -14.97 5.85 -18.37
C ARG A 89 -14.17 7.05 -17.91
N ILE A 90 -14.08 8.08 -18.74
CA ILE A 90 -13.36 9.30 -18.39
C ILE A 90 -14.01 9.98 -17.18
N ASP A 91 -15.32 10.12 -17.19
CA ASP A 91 -16.06 10.73 -16.08
C ASP A 91 -15.88 9.92 -14.79
N ARG A 92 -15.93 8.59 -14.89
CA ARG A 92 -15.71 7.70 -13.75
C ARG A 92 -14.30 7.83 -13.20
N MET A 93 -13.29 7.88 -14.06
CA MET A 93 -11.89 8.08 -13.66
C MET A 93 -11.67 9.43 -12.97
N ARG A 94 -12.31 10.48 -13.45
CA ARG A 94 -12.26 11.81 -12.81
C ARG A 94 -12.86 11.79 -11.42
N THR A 95 -14.00 11.14 -11.25
CA THR A 95 -14.64 10.98 -9.94
C THR A 95 -13.74 10.22 -8.97
N LEU A 96 -13.17 9.10 -9.39
CA LEU A 96 -12.24 8.31 -8.58
C LEU A 96 -11.00 9.10 -8.19
N ARG A 97 -10.46 9.89 -9.11
CA ARG A 97 -9.31 10.76 -8.85
C ARG A 97 -9.65 11.84 -7.83
N SER A 98 -10.80 12.46 -7.97
CA SER A 98 -11.29 13.47 -7.02
C SER A 98 -11.46 12.89 -5.61
N GLU A 99 -12.03 11.71 -5.49
CA GLU A 99 -12.16 11.00 -4.22
C GLU A 99 -10.80 10.68 -3.58
N ARG A 100 -9.84 10.20 -4.37
CA ARG A 100 -8.48 9.93 -3.91
C ARG A 100 -7.77 11.20 -3.42
N ASN A 101 -7.92 12.28 -4.16
CA ASN A 101 -7.34 13.57 -3.77
C ASN A 101 -7.95 14.08 -2.47
N ALA A 102 -9.27 13.97 -2.31
CA ALA A 102 -9.95 14.36 -1.07
C ALA A 102 -9.46 13.53 0.12
N GLN A 103 -9.25 12.23 -0.05
CA GLN A 103 -8.69 11.37 0.99
C GLN A 103 -7.24 11.73 1.32
N ALA A 104 -6.43 12.00 0.30
CA ALA A 104 -5.04 12.43 0.49
C ALA A 104 -4.96 13.77 1.26
N ASP A 105 -5.85 14.70 0.96
CA ASP A 105 -5.92 15.99 1.66
C ASP A 105 -6.33 15.80 3.12
N ARG A 106 -7.29 14.95 3.41
CA ARG A 106 -7.70 14.62 4.79
C ARG A 106 -6.55 14.02 5.59
N ARG A 107 -5.78 13.13 4.98
CA ARG A 107 -4.60 12.53 5.61
C ARG A 107 -3.54 13.59 5.89
N ALA A 108 -3.27 14.45 4.93
CA ALA A 108 -2.30 15.53 5.08
C ALA A 108 -2.68 16.46 6.24
N GLU A 109 -3.95 16.83 6.34
CA GLU A 109 -4.44 17.65 7.44
C GLU A 109 -4.35 16.93 8.79
N ALA A 110 -4.66 15.64 8.82
CA ALA A 110 -4.52 14.81 10.03
C ALA A 110 -3.06 14.72 10.48
N VAL A 111 -2.13 14.58 9.56
CA VAL A 111 -0.67 14.57 9.85
C VAL A 111 -0.25 15.92 10.45
N LYS A 112 -0.65 17.02 9.86
CA LYS A 112 -0.32 18.36 10.37
C LYS A 112 -0.88 18.59 11.77
N THR A 113 -2.13 18.22 11.99
CA THR A 113 -2.79 18.37 13.30
C THR A 113 -2.09 17.54 14.35
N PHE A 114 -1.77 16.29 14.04
CA PHE A 114 -1.05 15.41 14.95
C PHE A 114 0.37 15.93 15.25
N TYR A 115 1.09 16.35 14.22
CA TYR A 115 2.45 16.88 14.34
C TYR A 115 2.52 18.09 15.29
N ALA A 116 1.50 18.96 15.23
CA ALA A 116 1.40 20.11 16.11
C ALA A 116 1.23 19.73 17.59
N THR A 117 0.75 18.53 17.89
CA THR A 117 0.61 18.03 19.28
C THR A 117 1.89 17.41 19.83
N LEU A 118 2.89 17.16 18.99
CA LEU A 118 4.14 16.54 19.36
C LEU A 118 5.13 17.54 19.96
N ASN A 119 5.94 17.08 20.90
CA ASN A 119 7.08 17.86 21.38
C ASN A 119 8.22 17.84 20.35
N PRO A 120 9.26 18.73 20.48
CA PRO A 120 10.34 18.80 19.50
C PRO A 120 11.10 17.50 19.26
N GLU A 121 11.31 16.69 20.27
CA GLU A 121 11.96 15.38 20.12
C GLU A 121 11.09 14.40 19.35
N GLN A 122 9.81 14.37 19.65
CA GLN A 122 8.84 13.53 18.93
C GLN A 122 8.71 13.98 17.46
N GLN A 123 8.71 15.27 17.21
CA GLN A 123 8.70 15.83 15.86
C GLN A 123 9.91 15.36 15.04
N GLN A 124 11.08 15.38 15.64
CA GLN A 124 12.30 14.87 15.00
C GLN A 124 12.18 13.38 14.65
N ARG A 125 11.69 12.58 15.57
CA ARG A 125 11.50 11.15 15.34
C ARG A 125 10.47 10.89 14.24
N PHE A 126 9.41 11.65 14.24
CA PHE A 126 8.38 11.59 13.19
C PHE A 126 8.95 11.95 11.83
N ASP A 127 9.71 13.02 11.74
CA ASP A 127 10.37 13.45 10.50
C ASP A 127 11.31 12.37 9.95
N GLN A 128 12.09 11.75 10.81
CA GLN A 128 12.99 10.66 10.41
C GLN A 128 12.22 9.44 9.91
N ALA A 129 11.15 9.05 10.58
CA ALA A 129 10.31 7.93 10.17
C ALA A 129 9.61 8.22 8.83
N SER A 130 9.12 9.44 8.65
CA SER A 130 8.48 9.90 7.42
C SER A 130 9.44 9.92 6.23
N GLN A 131 10.65 10.39 6.42
CA GLN A 131 11.69 10.39 5.38
C GLN A 131 12.05 8.97 4.93
N ARG A 132 12.14 8.03 5.84
CA ARG A 132 12.41 6.62 5.50
C ARG A 132 11.30 6.01 4.66
N MET A 133 10.05 6.34 4.93
CA MET A 133 8.92 5.89 4.13
C MET A 133 8.94 6.46 2.70
N HIS A 134 9.29 7.74 2.56
CA HIS A 134 9.37 8.41 1.25
C HIS A 134 10.62 7.98 0.46
N GLY A 135 11.73 7.72 1.15
CA GLY A 135 12.97 7.29 0.53
C GLY A 135 12.90 5.89 -0.11
N LYS A 136 12.17 4.96 0.50
CA LYS A 136 11.97 3.62 -0.06
C LYS A 136 11.17 3.63 -1.37
N GLY A 137 10.20 4.53 -1.50
CA GLY A 137 9.40 4.63 -2.72
C GLY A 137 10.15 5.21 -3.92
N LYS A 138 11.14 6.06 -3.68
CA LYS A 138 11.97 6.65 -4.75
C LYS A 138 13.05 5.70 -5.25
N GLY A 139 13.60 4.86 -4.37
CA GLY A 139 14.65 3.91 -4.74
C GLY A 139 14.16 2.79 -5.66
N GLU A 140 12.95 2.32 -5.48
CA GLU A 140 12.38 1.26 -6.31
C GLU A 140 11.94 1.72 -7.70
N ARG A 141 11.63 3.00 -7.87
CA ARG A 141 11.22 3.54 -9.18
C ARG A 141 12.41 3.88 -10.09
N GLN A 142 13.56 4.21 -9.54
CA GLN A 142 14.76 4.53 -10.33
C GLN A 142 15.49 3.31 -10.86
N GLY A 143 15.26 2.13 -10.30
CA GLY A 143 15.87 0.88 -10.78
C GLY A 143 15.22 0.25 -12.01
N ARG A 144 14.09 0.78 -12.47
CA ARG A 144 13.32 0.19 -13.57
C ARG A 144 13.46 0.91 -14.92
N GLU A 145 14.11 2.06 -14.96
CA GLU A 145 14.29 2.83 -16.19
C GLU A 145 15.58 2.54 -16.97
N GLY A 146 16.35 1.57 -16.55
CA GLY A 146 17.64 1.21 -17.18
C GLY A 146 17.62 0.02 -18.12
N GLY A 147 16.56 -0.23 -18.86
CA GLY A 147 16.47 -1.43 -19.69
C GLY A 147 15.77 -1.29 -21.04
N HIS A 148 15.85 -0.15 -21.69
CA HIS A 148 15.47 -0.06 -23.10
C HIS A 148 16.73 -0.14 -23.94
N GLY A 149 17.03 -1.38 -24.35
CA GLY A 149 18.04 -1.65 -25.33
C GLY A 149 17.80 -0.84 -26.60
N ARG A 150 18.79 -0.07 -26.95
CA ARG A 150 18.87 0.54 -28.26
C ARG A 150 18.84 -0.56 -29.31
N HIS A 151 17.73 -0.72 -29.97
CA HIS A 151 17.73 -1.35 -31.28
C HIS A 151 18.29 -0.34 -32.26
N GLY A 152 19.56 -0.55 -32.59
CA GLY A 152 20.18 0.16 -33.68
C GLY A 152 19.49 -0.26 -34.98
N HIS A 153 18.77 0.65 -35.56
CA HIS A 153 18.38 0.55 -36.96
C HIS A 153 19.61 0.91 -37.82
N HIS A 154 20.23 -0.10 -38.31
CA HIS A 154 21.06 0.08 -39.50
C HIS A 154 20.16 0.19 -40.71
N GLY A 155 19.79 1.41 -41.04
CA GLY A 155 19.25 1.70 -42.35
C GLY A 155 20.39 1.77 -43.35
N GLY A 156 20.61 0.71 -44.06
CA GLY A 156 21.48 0.73 -45.21
C GLY A 156 20.86 1.59 -46.32
N GLY A 157 21.40 2.76 -46.51
CA GLY A 157 21.10 3.55 -47.68
C GLY A 157 21.67 2.90 -48.91
N MET A 158 20.83 2.48 -49.82
CA MET A 158 21.27 2.17 -51.17
C MET A 158 21.01 3.36 -52.05
N MET A 159 22.09 3.86 -52.60
CA MET A 159 22.06 4.84 -53.65
C MET A 159 21.66 4.20 -54.97
N TYR A 160 20.81 4.83 -55.66
CA TYR A 160 20.85 5.20 -57.09
C TYR A 160 19.75 6.21 -57.33
#